data_ae123a02da76100fbe0ab8ca87c6700a
#
_entry.id   ae123a02da76100fbe0ab8ca87c6700a
#
_cell.length_a   1.000
_cell.length_b   1.000
_cell.length_c   1.000
_cell.angle_alpha   90.00
_cell.angle_beta   90.00
_cell.angle_gamma   90.00
#
_symmetry.space_group_name_H-M   'P 1'
#
loop_
_entity.id
_entity.type
_entity.pdbx_description
1 polymer ?
#
loop_
_entity_poly.entity_id
_entity_poly.type
_entity_poly.pdbx_seq_one_letter_code
_entity_poly.pdbx_strand_id
1 'polypeptide(L)'
;HNNGLIGLSHRGFRINGKHHLANYMKQHGYETVLSGVQHEIKLHEEETLGYERCLNPMEYYRNDLPQCELYTWQDEMAAENAVNYLKNREKDERPFFLAVGFGCTHREYPRVPDEYETDYVQVPKALPNLPDVRKDMAGMQIAVDTVDRLCGKILDALKETGEYENTLIFFTTDHGLPFPMMKCNLYDDGTGVSFILRYPGMPRVHCISDALLSQIDVFPTLCDILNMEKPNWLSGSSFLPVITGEEEEIREAVYAEINYHVAYEPVRSVRTKKNKYIVRWENGYDKVPPTHIDDSLSKEVFHENGYFEKKLVREELYDLMLDPQERDNLIGEEDYQSVKDEMRQLLETWQKKTGDPLLTGQKICLPEGAICCTTDSYSTKTQVILPKCRKYLEGLRGVLQNNIK
;
A
#
# COMPACT_ATOMS: atom_id res chain seq x y z
N HIS A 1 2.90 -0.43 -13.17
CA HIS A 1 3.45 -1.02 -14.42
C HIS A 1 4.98 -1.16 -14.35
N ASN A 2 5.65 -0.33 -13.58
CA ASN A 2 7.12 -0.31 -13.51
C ASN A 2 7.71 -1.66 -13.05
N ASN A 3 7.04 -2.40 -12.19
CA ASN A 3 7.41 -3.76 -11.76
C ASN A 3 6.76 -4.87 -12.58
N GLY A 4 6.09 -4.54 -13.68
CA GLY A 4 5.35 -5.47 -14.53
C GLY A 4 3.96 -5.85 -14.03
N LEU A 5 3.49 -5.28 -12.91
CA LEU A 5 2.16 -5.53 -12.36
C LEU A 5 1.30 -4.27 -12.50
N ILE A 6 0.15 -4.41 -13.16
CA ILE A 6 -0.75 -3.28 -13.50
C ILE A 6 -1.93 -3.17 -12.53
N GLY A 7 -2.15 -4.16 -11.70
CA GLY A 7 -3.22 -4.21 -10.71
C GLY A 7 -2.93 -5.24 -9.62
N LEU A 8 -3.87 -5.46 -8.71
CA LEU A 8 -3.67 -6.27 -7.53
C LEU A 8 -3.73 -7.77 -7.83
N SER A 9 -2.80 -8.55 -7.27
CA SER A 9 -2.69 -9.99 -7.53
C SER A 9 -3.93 -10.76 -7.09
N HIS A 10 -4.50 -10.45 -5.94
CA HIS A 10 -5.71 -11.10 -5.46
C HIS A 10 -6.96 -10.77 -6.30
N ARG A 11 -6.89 -9.77 -7.18
CA ARG A 11 -7.95 -9.41 -8.13
C ARG A 11 -7.74 -9.99 -9.54
N GLY A 12 -6.77 -10.87 -9.72
CA GLY A 12 -6.54 -11.60 -10.97
C GLY A 12 -5.30 -11.19 -11.76
N PHE A 13 -4.55 -10.19 -11.31
CA PHE A 13 -3.23 -9.88 -11.85
C PHE A 13 -2.21 -10.84 -11.24
N ARG A 14 -1.20 -11.26 -12.02
CA ARG A 14 -0.20 -12.23 -11.54
C ARG A 14 1.16 -11.59 -11.42
N ILE A 15 1.73 -11.69 -10.23
CA ILE A 15 3.12 -11.33 -9.99
C ILE A 15 4.06 -12.40 -10.56
N ASN A 16 5.23 -11.99 -11.02
CA ASN A 16 6.29 -12.92 -11.38
C ASN A 16 7.04 -13.34 -10.11
N GLY A 17 6.72 -14.50 -9.57
CA GLY A 17 7.34 -15.02 -8.34
C GLY A 17 8.86 -15.15 -8.41
N LYS A 18 9.46 -15.26 -9.60
CA LYS A 18 10.93 -15.27 -9.77
C LYS A 18 11.59 -13.96 -9.37
N HIS A 19 10.84 -12.86 -9.43
CA HIS A 19 11.30 -11.53 -9.05
C HIS A 19 10.88 -11.13 -7.63
N HIS A 20 10.33 -12.08 -6.88
CA HIS A 20 9.90 -11.83 -5.50
C HIS A 20 11.07 -11.89 -4.53
N LEU A 21 11.05 -11.03 -3.48
CA LEU A 21 12.11 -10.96 -2.48
C LEU A 21 12.33 -12.30 -1.76
N ALA A 22 11.25 -12.99 -1.36
CA ALA A 22 11.36 -14.30 -0.72
C ALA A 22 12.09 -15.32 -1.60
N ASN A 23 11.79 -15.35 -2.91
CA ASN A 23 12.49 -16.25 -3.84
C ASN A 23 13.97 -15.88 -3.98
N TYR A 24 14.30 -14.60 -3.99
CA TYR A 24 15.69 -14.14 -4.01
C TYR A 24 16.43 -14.54 -2.74
N MET A 25 15.84 -14.33 -1.57
CA MET A 25 16.43 -14.75 -0.27
C MET A 25 16.62 -16.25 -0.19
N LYS A 26 15.65 -17.05 -0.66
CA LYS A 26 15.77 -18.51 -0.76
C LYS A 26 16.98 -18.94 -1.62
N GLN A 27 17.18 -18.29 -2.78
CA GLN A 27 18.32 -18.57 -3.66
C GLN A 27 19.68 -18.23 -3.01
N HIS A 28 19.68 -17.33 -2.02
CA HIS A 28 20.86 -16.96 -1.24
C HIS A 28 20.99 -17.71 0.10
N GLY A 29 20.27 -18.84 0.24
CA GLY A 29 20.44 -19.77 1.35
C GLY A 29 19.64 -19.44 2.61
N TYR A 30 18.74 -18.45 2.56
CA TYR A 30 17.83 -18.16 3.67
C TYR A 30 16.69 -19.18 3.73
N GLU A 31 16.28 -19.57 4.92
CA GLU A 31 14.97 -20.18 5.14
C GLU A 31 13.92 -19.05 5.00
N THR A 32 12.93 -19.26 4.13
CA THR A 32 11.93 -18.23 3.83
C THR A 32 10.57 -18.60 4.41
N VAL A 33 10.08 -17.77 5.31
CA VAL A 33 8.93 -18.04 6.16
C VAL A 33 7.91 -16.92 6.07
N LEU A 34 6.63 -17.28 5.92
CA LEU A 34 5.50 -16.35 5.95
C LEU A 34 4.61 -16.65 7.15
N SER A 35 4.20 -15.61 7.87
CA SER A 35 3.16 -15.66 8.89
C SER A 35 2.15 -14.54 8.67
N GLY A 36 0.86 -14.83 8.71
CA GLY A 36 -0.19 -13.84 8.59
C GLY A 36 -0.64 -13.53 7.16
N VAL A 37 -1.13 -12.32 6.96
CA VAL A 37 -1.76 -11.88 5.70
C VAL A 37 -0.75 -11.69 4.58
N GLN A 38 -1.14 -12.09 3.38
CA GLN A 38 -0.51 -11.70 2.12
C GLN A 38 -1.60 -11.49 1.04
N HIS A 39 -1.44 -10.49 0.19
CA HIS A 39 -2.31 -10.26 -0.96
C HIS A 39 -1.55 -10.27 -2.30
N GLU A 40 -0.39 -10.91 -2.31
CA GLU A 40 0.52 -10.96 -3.46
C GLU A 40 0.18 -12.10 -4.40
N ILE A 41 -0.41 -13.18 -3.88
CA ILE A 41 -0.83 -14.36 -4.65
C ILE A 41 -2.08 -14.98 -4.03
N LYS A 42 -2.68 -15.95 -4.72
CA LYS A 42 -3.81 -16.72 -4.17
C LYS A 42 -3.35 -17.55 -2.96
N LEU A 43 -4.27 -17.73 -2.03
CA LEU A 43 -4.06 -18.57 -0.86
C LEU A 43 -3.58 -19.97 -1.26
N HIS A 44 -2.61 -20.49 -0.52
CA HIS A 44 -1.95 -21.79 -0.73
C HIS A 44 -1.10 -21.89 -2.01
N GLU A 45 -0.75 -20.76 -2.63
CA GLU A 45 0.21 -20.68 -3.74
C GLU A 45 1.50 -19.93 -3.32
N GLU A 46 1.72 -19.69 -2.01
CA GLU A 46 2.81 -18.87 -1.46
C GLU A 46 4.20 -19.42 -1.81
N GLU A 47 4.31 -20.73 -2.03
CA GLU A 47 5.55 -21.38 -2.50
C GLU A 47 6.03 -20.82 -3.85
N THR A 48 5.10 -20.36 -4.69
CA THR A 48 5.42 -19.76 -6.00
C THR A 48 6.12 -18.40 -5.89
N LEU A 49 6.01 -17.74 -4.73
CA LEU A 49 6.74 -16.52 -4.38
C LEU A 49 8.12 -16.83 -3.76
N GLY A 50 8.37 -18.08 -3.43
CA GLY A 50 9.62 -18.53 -2.84
C GLY A 50 9.57 -18.79 -1.33
N TYR A 51 8.42 -18.69 -0.68
CA TYR A 51 8.28 -19.09 0.72
C TYR A 51 8.36 -20.62 0.84
N GLU A 52 9.26 -21.10 1.71
CA GLU A 52 9.42 -22.52 2.01
C GLU A 52 8.43 -22.98 3.08
N ARG A 53 8.03 -22.07 3.95
CA ARG A 53 7.07 -22.33 5.03
C ARG A 53 6.04 -21.22 5.11
N CYS A 54 4.76 -21.60 5.17
CA CYS A 54 3.67 -20.76 5.61
C CYS A 54 3.22 -21.24 6.98
N LEU A 55 3.25 -20.37 7.98
CA LEU A 55 2.94 -20.72 9.37
C LEU A 55 1.43 -20.65 9.67
N ASN A 56 0.62 -20.19 8.70
CA ASN A 56 -0.82 -20.09 8.88
C ASN A 56 -1.47 -21.48 8.89
N PRO A 57 -2.09 -21.92 10.00
CA PRO A 57 -2.85 -23.15 10.02
C PRO A 57 -4.18 -22.98 9.26
N MET A 58 -4.90 -24.08 8.99
CA MET A 58 -6.15 -24.04 8.24
C MET A 58 -7.23 -23.18 8.90
N GLU A 59 -7.27 -23.14 10.22
CA GLU A 59 -8.18 -22.29 10.99
C GLU A 59 -7.93 -20.79 10.80
N TYR A 60 -6.72 -20.38 10.42
CA TYR A 60 -6.42 -18.98 10.07
C TYR A 60 -7.34 -18.43 8.98
N TYR A 61 -7.79 -19.30 8.08
CA TYR A 61 -8.63 -18.92 6.93
C TYR A 61 -10.13 -19.03 7.22
N ARG A 62 -10.53 -19.10 8.49
CA ARG A 62 -11.94 -19.09 8.87
C ARG A 62 -12.62 -17.78 8.44
N ASN A 63 -13.93 -17.82 8.22
CA ASN A 63 -14.74 -16.68 7.79
C ASN A 63 -16.08 -16.57 8.55
N ASP A 64 -16.16 -17.18 9.72
CA ASP A 64 -17.36 -17.21 10.57
C ASP A 64 -17.37 -16.12 11.64
N LEU A 65 -16.30 -15.33 11.74
CA LEU A 65 -16.22 -14.15 12.59
C LEU A 65 -16.63 -12.87 11.84
N PRO A 66 -17.21 -11.88 12.54
CA PRO A 66 -17.33 -10.54 11.99
C PRO A 66 -15.97 -9.99 11.56
N GLN A 67 -15.93 -9.22 10.48
CA GLN A 67 -14.66 -8.73 9.93
C GLN A 67 -13.83 -7.92 10.95
N CYS A 68 -14.51 -7.12 11.79
CA CYS A 68 -13.87 -6.34 12.85
C CYS A 68 -13.17 -7.19 13.95
N GLU A 69 -13.55 -8.46 14.10
CA GLU A 69 -12.94 -9.41 15.04
C GLU A 69 -11.94 -10.33 14.33
N LEU A 70 -12.22 -10.63 13.06
CA LEU A 70 -11.44 -11.58 12.26
C LEU A 70 -9.98 -11.15 12.14
N TYR A 71 -9.72 -9.91 11.77
CA TYR A 71 -8.35 -9.42 11.62
C TYR A 71 -7.57 -9.44 12.94
N THR A 72 -8.18 -9.01 14.04
CA THR A 72 -7.54 -9.08 15.36
C THR A 72 -7.16 -10.52 15.70
N TRP A 73 -8.08 -11.46 15.50
CA TRP A 73 -7.83 -12.88 15.77
C TRP A 73 -6.74 -13.48 14.84
N GLN A 74 -6.76 -13.14 13.55
CA GLN A 74 -5.74 -13.57 12.58
C GLN A 74 -4.36 -13.03 12.91
N ASP A 75 -4.28 -11.77 13.29
CA ASP A 75 -3.02 -11.10 13.62
C ASP A 75 -2.40 -11.60 14.93
N GLU A 76 -3.24 -11.87 15.94
CA GLU A 76 -2.79 -12.56 17.17
C GLU A 76 -2.17 -13.91 16.84
N MET A 77 -2.84 -14.71 16.01
CA MET A 77 -2.33 -16.02 15.58
C MET A 77 -1.06 -15.86 14.75
N ALA A 78 -0.98 -14.91 13.84
CA ALA A 78 0.21 -14.65 13.03
C ALA A 78 1.42 -14.29 13.90
N ALA A 79 1.23 -13.41 14.88
CA ALA A 79 2.29 -13.06 15.83
C ALA A 79 2.72 -14.25 16.70
N GLU A 80 1.77 -15.02 17.21
CA GLU A 80 2.06 -16.23 17.99
C GLU A 80 2.87 -17.26 17.19
N ASN A 81 2.46 -17.51 15.95
CA ASN A 81 3.16 -18.42 15.05
C ASN A 81 4.60 -17.93 14.74
N ALA A 82 4.77 -16.63 14.51
CA ALA A 82 6.10 -16.03 14.32
C ALA A 82 6.97 -16.17 15.58
N VAL A 83 6.42 -15.90 16.77
CA VAL A 83 7.10 -16.06 18.07
C VAL A 83 7.49 -17.53 18.26
N ASN A 84 6.59 -18.47 18.03
CA ASN A 84 6.84 -19.89 18.15
C ASN A 84 7.92 -20.37 17.17
N TYR A 85 7.91 -19.88 15.93
CA TYR A 85 8.96 -20.16 14.97
C TYR A 85 10.32 -19.68 15.49
N LEU A 86 10.44 -18.43 15.95
CA LEU A 86 11.68 -17.86 16.46
C LEU A 86 12.22 -18.62 17.70
N LYS A 87 11.34 -19.04 18.61
CA LYS A 87 11.72 -19.74 19.85
C LYS A 87 12.11 -21.21 19.63
N ASN A 88 11.57 -21.86 18.60
CA ASN A 88 11.74 -23.30 18.41
C ASN A 88 12.67 -23.67 17.23
N ARG A 89 13.19 -22.67 16.47
CA ARG A 89 14.17 -22.94 15.43
C ARG A 89 15.52 -23.31 16.04
N GLU A 90 16.25 -24.18 15.36
CA GLU A 90 17.61 -24.55 15.78
C GLU A 90 18.59 -23.42 15.46
N LYS A 91 19.49 -23.08 16.40
CA LYS A 91 20.41 -21.94 16.25
C LYS A 91 21.46 -22.09 15.16
N ASP A 92 21.79 -23.35 14.82
CA ASP A 92 22.78 -23.69 13.79
C ASP A 92 22.17 -23.83 12.39
N GLU A 93 20.87 -23.50 12.24
CA GLU A 93 20.19 -23.47 10.95
C GLU A 93 20.58 -22.27 10.09
N ARG A 94 20.23 -22.38 8.82
CA ARG A 94 20.38 -21.31 7.83
C ARG A 94 19.82 -19.97 8.36
N PRO A 95 20.33 -18.82 7.91
CA PRO A 95 19.69 -17.54 8.21
C PRO A 95 18.23 -17.56 7.73
N PHE A 96 17.35 -16.80 8.39
CA PHE A 96 15.94 -16.76 8.04
C PHE A 96 15.54 -15.42 7.38
N PHE A 97 14.55 -15.50 6.52
CA PHE A 97 13.75 -14.37 6.04
C PHE A 97 12.31 -14.60 6.50
N LEU A 98 11.88 -13.88 7.52
CA LEU A 98 10.54 -13.99 8.10
C LEU A 98 9.70 -12.76 7.69
N ALA A 99 8.68 -12.99 6.88
CA ALA A 99 7.67 -11.99 6.57
C ALA A 99 6.45 -12.18 7.49
N VAL A 100 6.03 -11.12 8.18
CA VAL A 100 4.82 -11.14 9.01
C VAL A 100 3.86 -10.08 8.50
N GLY A 101 2.69 -10.50 8.02
CA GLY A 101 1.65 -9.62 7.53
C GLY A 101 0.50 -9.49 8.52
N PHE A 102 0.13 -8.24 8.84
CA PHE A 102 -0.99 -7.93 9.72
C PHE A 102 -2.15 -7.31 8.92
N GLY A 103 -3.38 -7.68 9.28
CA GLY A 103 -4.61 -7.17 8.69
C GLY A 103 -5.33 -6.10 9.51
N CYS A 104 -5.00 -5.93 10.81
CA CYS A 104 -5.73 -5.09 11.76
C CYS A 104 -5.87 -3.61 11.38
N THR A 105 -4.96 -3.05 10.60
CA THR A 105 -5.07 -1.66 10.11
C THR A 105 -5.96 -1.53 8.86
N HIS A 106 -6.44 -2.66 8.31
CA HIS A 106 -7.49 -2.68 7.29
C HIS A 106 -8.89 -2.60 7.93
N ARG A 107 -9.86 -2.09 7.19
CA ARG A 107 -11.29 -2.10 7.61
C ARG A 107 -11.87 -3.51 7.47
N GLU A 108 -12.83 -3.91 8.32
CA GLU A 108 -13.52 -3.11 9.33
C GLU A 108 -12.67 -3.09 10.62
N TYR A 109 -12.65 -1.93 11.27
CA TYR A 109 -11.88 -1.76 12.51
C TYR A 109 -12.55 -2.46 13.71
N PRO A 110 -11.78 -2.76 14.78
CA PRO A 110 -12.32 -3.20 16.04
C PRO A 110 -13.39 -2.24 16.57
N ARG A 111 -14.37 -2.79 17.27
CA ARG A 111 -15.43 -1.97 17.89
C ARG A 111 -14.82 -1.01 18.90
N VAL A 112 -15.18 0.25 18.80
CA VAL A 112 -14.81 1.27 19.78
C VAL A 112 -15.66 1.06 21.04
N PRO A 113 -15.06 0.81 22.22
CA PRO A 113 -15.80 0.70 23.48
C PRO A 113 -16.58 1.98 23.81
N ASP A 114 -17.72 1.84 24.49
CA ASP A 114 -18.58 2.98 24.82
C ASP A 114 -17.89 3.98 25.78
N GLU A 115 -16.97 3.50 26.62
CA GLU A 115 -16.15 4.30 27.52
C GLU A 115 -14.97 5.01 26.83
N TYR A 116 -14.69 4.77 25.54
CA TYR A 116 -13.61 5.40 24.82
C TYR A 116 -13.93 6.88 24.55
N GLU A 117 -13.05 7.78 25.00
CA GLU A 117 -13.26 9.22 24.90
C GLU A 117 -12.97 9.75 23.48
N THR A 118 -13.92 9.52 22.57
CA THR A 118 -13.76 9.89 21.15
C THR A 118 -13.66 11.40 20.93
N ASP A 119 -14.07 12.23 21.87
CA ASP A 119 -13.99 13.70 21.75
C ASP A 119 -12.56 14.23 21.70
N TYR A 120 -11.60 13.47 22.24
CA TYR A 120 -10.17 13.83 22.22
C TYR A 120 -9.40 13.19 21.08
N VAL A 121 -10.06 12.37 20.25
CA VAL A 121 -9.41 11.74 19.10
C VAL A 121 -9.06 12.79 18.05
N GLN A 122 -7.78 12.88 17.73
CA GLN A 122 -7.29 13.74 16.65
C GLN A 122 -7.50 13.05 15.31
N VAL A 123 -8.08 13.77 14.36
CA VAL A 123 -8.21 13.32 12.98
C VAL A 123 -7.17 14.01 12.09
N PRO A 124 -6.68 13.33 11.03
CA PRO A 124 -5.84 13.97 10.01
C PRO A 124 -6.49 15.24 9.46
N LYS A 125 -5.68 16.25 9.16
CA LYS A 125 -6.18 17.57 8.68
C LYS A 125 -6.97 17.49 7.38
N ALA A 126 -6.77 16.45 6.57
CA ALA A 126 -7.56 16.21 5.36
C ALA A 126 -9.02 15.82 5.66
N LEU A 127 -9.33 15.35 6.86
CA LEU A 127 -10.66 14.93 7.26
C LEU A 127 -11.39 16.00 8.07
N PRO A 128 -12.73 16.08 7.97
CA PRO A 128 -13.51 16.97 8.83
C PRO A 128 -13.51 16.44 10.28
N ASN A 129 -13.30 17.34 11.24
CA ASN A 129 -13.31 16.99 12.66
C ASN A 129 -14.76 16.89 13.18
N LEU A 130 -15.45 15.80 12.84
CA LEU A 130 -16.84 15.50 13.22
C LEU A 130 -16.90 14.26 14.13
N PRO A 131 -17.94 14.09 14.96
CA PRO A 131 -18.07 12.96 15.88
C PRO A 131 -17.91 11.59 15.19
N ASP A 132 -18.56 11.37 14.05
CA ASP A 132 -18.49 10.10 13.33
C ASP A 132 -17.09 9.84 12.75
N VAL A 133 -16.39 10.88 12.29
CA VAL A 133 -15.01 10.75 11.80
C VAL A 133 -14.05 10.47 12.96
N ARG A 134 -14.24 11.11 14.13
CA ARG A 134 -13.45 10.80 15.33
C ARG A 134 -13.69 9.38 15.82
N LYS A 135 -14.94 8.91 15.80
CA LYS A 135 -15.27 7.53 16.17
C LYS A 135 -14.62 6.52 15.21
N ASP A 136 -14.64 6.79 13.92
CA ASP A 136 -13.99 5.97 12.89
C ASP A 136 -12.47 5.93 13.09
N MET A 137 -11.86 7.09 13.38
CA MET A 137 -10.43 7.21 13.71
C MET A 137 -10.07 6.50 15.03
N ALA A 138 -10.95 6.51 16.03
CA ALA A 138 -10.75 5.75 17.26
C ALA A 138 -10.62 4.25 16.98
N GLY A 139 -11.45 3.70 16.09
CA GLY A 139 -11.34 2.31 15.64
C GLY A 139 -9.98 2.03 14.97
N MET A 140 -9.48 2.96 14.15
CA MET A 140 -8.14 2.86 13.56
C MET A 140 -7.04 2.88 14.63
N GLN A 141 -7.13 3.75 15.64
CA GLN A 141 -6.15 3.81 16.74
C GLN A 141 -6.09 2.48 17.50
N ILE A 142 -7.24 1.89 17.83
CA ILE A 142 -7.31 0.57 18.49
C ILE A 142 -6.65 -0.52 17.62
N ALA A 143 -6.84 -0.46 16.31
CA ALA A 143 -6.20 -1.39 15.38
C ALA A 143 -4.67 -1.20 15.35
N VAL A 144 -4.18 0.05 15.35
CA VAL A 144 -2.74 0.37 15.41
C VAL A 144 -2.13 -0.11 16.72
N ASP A 145 -2.78 0.13 17.87
CA ASP A 145 -2.33 -0.34 19.18
C ASP A 145 -2.22 -1.88 19.22
N THR A 146 -3.12 -2.56 18.55
CA THR A 146 -3.07 -4.03 18.40
C THR A 146 -1.83 -4.46 17.65
N VAL A 147 -1.55 -3.86 16.48
CA VAL A 147 -0.35 -4.18 15.67
C VAL A 147 0.93 -3.85 16.41
N ASP A 148 1.00 -2.68 17.08
CA ASP A 148 2.17 -2.27 17.87
C ASP A 148 2.49 -3.31 18.96
N ARG A 149 1.49 -3.72 19.73
CA ARG A 149 1.63 -4.77 20.76
C ARG A 149 2.10 -6.10 20.17
N LEU A 150 1.61 -6.49 19.01
CA LEU A 150 1.99 -7.74 18.34
C LEU A 150 3.41 -7.67 17.78
N CYS A 151 3.80 -6.54 17.20
CA CYS A 151 5.19 -6.28 16.82
C CYS A 151 6.12 -6.39 18.05
N GLY A 152 5.71 -5.80 19.19
CA GLY A 152 6.43 -5.90 20.46
C GLY A 152 6.70 -7.36 20.86
N LYS A 153 5.70 -8.25 20.79
CA LYS A 153 5.86 -9.69 21.09
C LYS A 153 6.93 -10.35 20.22
N ILE A 154 6.97 -10.03 18.91
CA ILE A 154 7.95 -10.59 17.98
C ILE A 154 9.35 -10.05 18.28
N LEU A 155 9.50 -8.76 18.55
CA LEU A 155 10.77 -8.14 18.92
C LEU A 155 11.30 -8.72 20.25
N ASP A 156 10.42 -8.97 21.21
CA ASP A 156 10.81 -9.59 22.48
C ASP A 156 11.25 -11.06 22.27
N ALA A 157 10.60 -11.82 21.41
CA ALA A 157 11.05 -13.16 21.06
C ALA A 157 12.44 -13.15 20.41
N LEU A 158 12.75 -12.20 19.53
CA LEU A 158 14.09 -12.03 18.96
C LEU A 158 15.14 -11.73 20.05
N LYS A 159 14.81 -10.90 21.06
CA LYS A 159 15.69 -10.61 22.19
C LYS A 159 15.90 -11.85 23.09
N GLU A 160 14.80 -12.53 23.44
CA GLU A 160 14.83 -13.75 24.28
C GLU A 160 15.65 -14.88 23.64
N THR A 161 15.60 -15.03 22.32
CA THR A 161 16.38 -16.01 21.59
C THR A 161 17.82 -15.58 21.31
N GLY A 162 18.16 -14.32 21.55
CA GLY A 162 19.47 -13.74 21.27
C GLY A 162 19.70 -13.40 19.79
N GLU A 163 18.66 -13.44 18.95
CA GLU A 163 18.74 -13.16 17.51
C GLU A 163 18.62 -11.66 17.19
N TYR A 164 18.12 -10.84 18.12
CA TYR A 164 17.81 -9.42 17.87
C TYR A 164 19.02 -8.64 17.33
N GLU A 165 20.20 -8.83 17.91
CA GLU A 165 21.41 -8.09 17.53
C GLU A 165 21.96 -8.53 16.16
N ASN A 166 21.55 -9.69 15.65
CA ASN A 166 21.95 -10.22 14.34
C ASN A 166 20.81 -10.23 13.32
N THR A 167 19.71 -9.51 13.58
CA THR A 167 18.56 -9.47 12.69
C THR A 167 18.39 -8.08 12.09
N LEU A 168 18.27 -7.99 10.76
CA LEU A 168 17.75 -6.82 10.07
C LEU A 168 16.24 -6.82 10.21
N ILE A 169 15.68 -5.73 10.72
CA ILE A 169 14.25 -5.56 10.95
C ILE A 169 13.78 -4.36 10.13
N PHE A 170 12.72 -4.58 9.37
CA PHE A 170 12.11 -3.53 8.61
C PHE A 170 10.58 -3.60 8.77
N PHE A 171 9.97 -2.48 9.08
CA PHE A 171 8.53 -2.33 9.23
C PHE A 171 8.02 -1.34 8.18
N THR A 172 6.93 -1.68 7.51
CA THR A 172 6.26 -0.78 6.56
C THR A 172 4.76 -1.04 6.49
N THR A 173 4.03 -0.10 5.87
CA THR A 173 2.65 -0.28 5.42
C THR A 173 2.63 -0.29 3.89
N ASP A 174 1.59 -0.85 3.29
CA ASP A 174 1.43 -0.95 1.83
C ASP A 174 0.95 0.36 1.19
N HIS A 175 0.15 1.15 1.91
CA HIS A 175 -0.36 2.46 1.50
C HIS A 175 -0.68 3.33 2.73
N GLY A 176 -1.14 4.56 2.50
CA GLY A 176 -1.60 5.48 3.55
C GLY A 176 -2.92 5.05 4.18
N LEU A 177 -3.48 5.92 5.03
CA LEU A 177 -4.67 5.58 5.84
C LEU A 177 -5.89 5.25 4.96
N PRO A 178 -6.73 4.25 5.33
CA PRO A 178 -7.91 3.85 4.56
C PRO A 178 -9.12 4.74 4.85
N PHE A 179 -8.97 6.05 4.62
CA PHE A 179 -10.00 7.08 4.76
C PHE A 179 -10.26 7.78 3.42
N PRO A 180 -11.40 8.53 3.28
CA PRO A 180 -11.63 9.36 2.13
C PRO A 180 -10.46 10.31 1.85
N MET A 181 -10.14 10.56 0.58
CA MET A 181 -9.00 11.34 0.09
C MET A 181 -7.60 10.74 0.35
N MET A 182 -7.50 9.58 0.98
CA MET A 182 -6.24 8.92 1.34
C MET A 182 -6.04 7.66 0.50
N LYS A 183 -6.29 6.45 1.02
CA LYS A 183 -6.19 5.19 0.26
C LYS A 183 -6.82 5.32 -1.15
N CYS A 184 -6.17 4.74 -2.15
CA CYS A 184 -6.59 4.82 -3.56
C CYS A 184 -6.58 6.24 -4.15
N ASN A 185 -5.83 7.14 -3.55
CA ASN A 185 -5.50 8.45 -4.12
C ASN A 185 -3.99 8.62 -4.19
N LEU A 186 -3.53 9.55 -5.04
CA LEU A 186 -2.10 9.83 -5.19
C LEU A 186 -1.65 11.08 -4.42
N TYR A 187 -2.46 11.55 -3.48
CA TYR A 187 -2.08 12.54 -2.47
C TYR A 187 -1.09 11.94 -1.47
N ASP A 188 -0.34 12.78 -0.75
CA ASP A 188 0.65 12.30 0.24
C ASP A 188 0.02 11.42 1.32
N ASP A 189 -1.19 11.74 1.79
CA ASP A 189 -1.91 10.93 2.76
C ASP A 189 -2.31 9.53 2.22
N GLY A 190 -2.34 9.35 0.89
CA GLY A 190 -2.62 8.06 0.25
C GLY A 190 -1.37 7.27 -0.14
N THR A 191 -0.29 7.96 -0.51
CA THR A 191 0.97 7.35 -0.97
C THR A 191 2.04 7.25 0.11
N GLY A 192 1.94 8.04 1.18
CA GLY A 192 2.83 8.01 2.32
C GLY A 192 2.67 6.72 3.12
N VAL A 193 3.77 6.04 3.37
CA VAL A 193 3.82 4.79 4.13
C VAL A 193 4.68 4.95 5.37
N SER A 194 4.35 4.19 6.42
CA SER A 194 5.26 4.04 7.55
C SER A 194 6.48 3.24 7.11
N PHE A 195 7.66 3.66 7.57
CA PHE A 195 8.89 2.95 7.26
C PHE A 195 9.87 3.07 8.42
N ILE A 196 10.24 1.94 9.01
CA ILE A 196 11.23 1.86 10.09
C ILE A 196 12.24 0.76 9.74
N LEU A 197 13.52 1.08 9.82
CA LEU A 197 14.61 0.15 9.54
C LEU A 197 15.59 0.09 10.71
N ARG A 198 15.98 -1.12 11.06
CA ARG A 198 17.08 -1.42 11.96
C ARG A 198 17.89 -2.59 11.40
N TYR A 199 19.22 -2.48 11.38
CA TYR A 199 20.08 -3.59 11.06
C TYR A 199 21.36 -3.60 11.91
N PRO A 200 22.03 -4.76 12.06
CA PRO A 200 23.26 -4.89 12.83
C PRO A 200 24.36 -3.96 12.33
N GLY A 201 24.97 -3.20 13.23
CA GLY A 201 26.02 -2.26 12.87
C GLY A 201 25.57 -0.98 12.15
N MET A 202 24.27 -0.69 12.17
CA MET A 202 23.74 0.54 11.59
C MET A 202 24.45 1.79 12.14
N PRO A 203 25.08 2.62 11.29
CA PRO A 203 25.96 3.69 11.75
C PRO A 203 25.22 4.87 12.36
N ARG A 204 23.95 5.06 12.00
CA ARG A 204 23.09 6.13 12.50
C ARG A 204 21.83 5.54 13.11
N VAL A 205 21.65 5.72 14.41
CA VAL A 205 20.49 5.24 15.16
C VAL A 205 19.67 6.44 15.64
N HIS A 206 18.37 6.23 15.86
CA HIS A 206 17.42 7.28 16.28
C HIS A 206 17.38 8.48 15.34
N CYS A 207 17.56 8.24 14.05
CA CYS A 207 17.55 9.27 13.01
C CYS A 207 16.21 9.24 12.25
N ILE A 208 15.78 10.43 11.84
CA ILE A 208 14.69 10.62 10.89
C ILE A 208 15.30 11.17 9.62
N SER A 209 14.85 10.68 8.47
CA SER A 209 15.23 11.19 7.15
C SER A 209 13.98 11.64 6.41
N ASP A 210 14.08 12.75 5.72
CA ASP A 210 13.05 13.29 4.80
C ASP A 210 13.40 13.03 3.32
N ALA A 211 14.37 12.14 3.07
CA ALA A 211 14.74 11.72 1.72
C ALA A 211 13.55 11.10 0.98
N LEU A 212 13.45 11.40 -0.31
CA LEU A 212 12.42 10.83 -1.17
C LEU A 212 12.73 9.36 -1.49
N LEU A 213 12.01 8.47 -0.82
CA LEU A 213 12.13 7.03 -0.96
C LEU A 213 10.86 6.43 -1.56
N SER A 214 11.00 5.29 -2.20
CA SER A 214 9.90 4.46 -2.70
C SER A 214 10.08 3.02 -2.21
N GLN A 215 9.00 2.27 -2.05
CA GLN A 215 9.09 0.86 -1.63
C GLN A 215 9.89 -0.02 -2.59
N ILE A 216 9.99 0.36 -3.88
CA ILE A 216 10.87 -0.35 -4.84
C ILE A 216 12.36 -0.25 -4.49
N ASP A 217 12.75 0.67 -3.61
CA ASP A 217 14.13 0.89 -3.16
C ASP A 217 14.56 -0.06 -2.04
N VAL A 218 13.60 -0.70 -1.39
CA VAL A 218 13.85 -1.63 -0.28
C VAL A 218 14.71 -2.79 -0.74
N PHE A 219 14.34 -3.44 -1.81
CA PHE A 219 15.06 -4.61 -2.32
C PHE A 219 16.53 -4.31 -2.67
N PRO A 220 16.86 -3.31 -3.51
CA PRO A 220 18.27 -2.98 -3.79
C PRO A 220 19.02 -2.52 -2.53
N THR A 221 18.37 -1.90 -1.55
CA THR A 221 19.00 -1.52 -0.28
C THR A 221 19.33 -2.75 0.57
N LEU A 222 18.43 -3.73 0.64
CA LEU A 222 18.70 -5.00 1.32
C LEU A 222 19.88 -5.73 0.67
N CYS A 223 19.98 -5.72 -0.67
CA CYS A 223 21.13 -6.29 -1.36
C CYS A 223 22.44 -5.64 -0.92
N ASP A 224 22.49 -4.32 -0.82
CA ASP A 224 23.70 -3.61 -0.40
C ASP A 224 24.03 -3.86 1.08
N ILE A 225 23.04 -3.80 1.99
CA ILE A 225 23.26 -4.08 3.42
C ILE A 225 23.76 -5.50 3.63
N LEU A 226 23.25 -6.48 2.89
CA LEU A 226 23.60 -7.89 3.01
C LEU A 226 24.77 -8.30 2.12
N ASN A 227 25.37 -7.34 1.38
CA ASN A 227 26.46 -7.58 0.43
C ASN A 227 26.11 -8.65 -0.61
N MET A 228 24.90 -8.58 -1.17
CA MET A 228 24.37 -9.45 -2.22
C MET A 228 24.36 -8.75 -3.57
N GLU A 229 24.47 -9.49 -4.68
CA GLU A 229 24.38 -8.95 -6.03
C GLU A 229 22.97 -8.42 -6.31
N LYS A 230 22.87 -7.19 -6.82
CA LYS A 230 21.58 -6.60 -7.22
C LYS A 230 21.10 -7.19 -8.55
N PRO A 231 19.93 -7.85 -8.60
CA PRO A 231 19.36 -8.28 -9.87
C PRO A 231 19.13 -7.11 -10.85
N ASN A 232 19.42 -7.33 -12.11
CA ASN A 232 19.34 -6.30 -13.15
C ASN A 232 17.91 -5.86 -13.51
N TRP A 233 16.89 -6.58 -13.06
CA TRP A 233 15.48 -6.24 -13.25
C TRP A 233 14.93 -5.31 -12.16
N LEU A 234 15.72 -4.98 -11.13
CA LEU A 234 15.28 -4.03 -10.10
C LEU A 234 15.16 -2.61 -10.68
N SER A 235 14.05 -1.96 -10.39
CA SER A 235 13.76 -0.60 -10.83
C SER A 235 14.10 0.46 -9.79
N GLY A 236 14.25 0.06 -8.53
CA GLY A 236 14.58 0.94 -7.41
C GLY A 236 16.08 1.26 -7.32
N SER A 237 16.41 2.20 -6.46
CA SER A 237 17.78 2.58 -6.11
C SER A 237 18.02 2.33 -4.63
N SER A 238 19.20 1.84 -4.27
CA SER A 238 19.55 1.68 -2.86
C SER A 238 19.63 3.04 -2.16
N PHE A 239 19.04 3.12 -0.98
CA PHE A 239 19.14 4.28 -0.08
C PHE A 239 20.16 4.06 1.05
N LEU A 240 21.02 3.06 0.93
CA LEU A 240 22.10 2.86 1.89
C LEU A 240 22.97 4.11 2.09
N PRO A 241 23.34 4.91 1.04
CA PRO A 241 24.07 6.16 1.23
C PRO A 241 23.36 7.19 2.12
N VAL A 242 22.03 7.22 2.11
CA VAL A 242 21.23 8.08 3.02
C VAL A 242 21.33 7.56 4.46
N ILE A 243 21.28 6.25 4.65
CA ILE A 243 21.39 5.63 5.99
C ILE A 243 22.80 5.88 6.58
N THR A 244 23.83 5.77 5.77
CA THR A 244 25.24 6.00 6.20
C THR A 244 25.55 7.48 6.39
N GLY A 245 24.76 8.37 5.78
CA GLY A 245 24.98 9.81 5.80
C GLY A 245 25.99 10.29 4.74
N GLU A 246 26.30 9.45 3.75
CA GLU A 246 27.15 9.81 2.61
C GLU A 246 26.39 10.73 1.65
N GLU A 247 25.06 10.55 1.53
CA GLU A 247 24.17 11.37 0.71
C GLU A 247 22.94 11.79 1.53
N GLU A 248 22.37 12.94 1.19
CA GLU A 248 21.10 13.39 1.78
C GLU A 248 19.89 12.87 0.99
N GLU A 249 20.07 12.66 -0.31
CA GLU A 249 19.05 12.24 -1.27
C GLU A 249 19.61 11.22 -2.27
N ILE A 250 18.77 10.32 -2.73
CA ILE A 250 19.11 9.40 -3.83
C ILE A 250 18.37 9.74 -5.13
N ARG A 251 17.43 10.69 -5.08
CA ARG A 251 16.65 11.13 -6.24
C ARG A 251 15.98 12.47 -6.01
N GLU A 252 15.62 13.12 -7.12
CA GLU A 252 14.87 14.37 -7.15
C GLU A 252 13.35 14.15 -6.99
N ALA A 253 12.81 13.04 -7.50
CA ALA A 253 11.38 12.80 -7.54
C ALA A 253 11.03 11.33 -7.31
N VAL A 254 9.85 11.10 -6.73
CA VAL A 254 9.18 9.80 -6.65
C VAL A 254 7.91 9.82 -7.49
N TYR A 255 7.47 8.63 -7.92
CA TYR A 255 6.33 8.44 -8.81
C TYR A 255 5.37 7.44 -8.22
N ALA A 256 4.07 7.68 -8.41
CA ALA A 256 3.03 6.74 -8.01
C ALA A 256 1.98 6.61 -9.11
N GLU A 257 1.29 5.47 -9.10
CA GLU A 257 0.29 5.14 -10.11
C GLU A 257 -0.88 4.34 -9.55
N ILE A 258 -2.04 4.58 -10.14
CA ILE A 258 -3.21 3.72 -10.01
C ILE A 258 -3.66 3.34 -11.42
N ASN A 259 -4.04 2.07 -11.60
CA ASN A 259 -4.72 1.59 -12.81
C ASN A 259 -6.00 0.86 -12.41
N TYR A 260 -5.84 -0.21 -11.59
CA TYR A 260 -6.92 -1.00 -11.03
C TYR A 260 -6.63 -1.26 -9.56
N HIS A 261 -7.43 -0.68 -8.70
CA HIS A 261 -7.54 -1.13 -7.33
C HIS A 261 -8.87 -1.86 -7.15
N VAL A 262 -9.98 -1.14 -6.95
CA VAL A 262 -11.33 -1.70 -6.94
C VAL A 262 -11.98 -1.55 -8.32
N ALA A 263 -11.80 -0.41 -8.95
CA ALA A 263 -12.28 -0.07 -10.29
C ALA A 263 -11.13 0.47 -11.16
N TYR A 264 -11.42 0.71 -12.45
CA TYR A 264 -10.46 1.30 -13.36
C TYR A 264 -10.36 2.81 -13.13
N GLU A 265 -9.19 3.24 -12.70
CA GLU A 265 -8.85 4.67 -12.53
C GLU A 265 -7.38 4.90 -12.92
N PRO A 266 -7.10 5.22 -14.19
CA PRO A 266 -5.73 5.43 -14.66
C PRO A 266 -5.22 6.81 -14.24
N VAL A 267 -4.39 6.86 -13.20
CA VAL A 267 -3.81 8.07 -12.62
C VAL A 267 -2.31 7.88 -12.44
N ARG A 268 -1.57 8.96 -12.64
CA ARG A 268 -0.12 9.05 -12.38
C ARG A 268 0.18 10.28 -11.56
N SER A 269 1.20 10.19 -10.72
CA SER A 269 1.75 11.35 -10.04
C SER A 269 3.27 11.36 -10.06
N VAL A 270 3.82 12.56 -9.98
CA VAL A 270 5.22 12.82 -9.66
C VAL A 270 5.27 13.77 -8.46
N ARG A 271 6.17 13.49 -7.53
CA ARG A 271 6.38 14.27 -6.32
C ARG A 271 7.85 14.57 -6.14
N THR A 272 8.18 15.84 -6.03
CA THR A 272 9.47 16.36 -5.53
C THR A 272 9.33 16.76 -4.06
N LYS A 273 10.37 17.23 -3.39
CA LYS A 273 10.23 17.74 -2.01
C LYS A 273 9.26 18.92 -1.89
N LYS A 274 9.09 19.71 -2.94
CA LYS A 274 8.29 20.95 -2.92
C LYS A 274 6.94 20.82 -3.58
N ASN A 275 6.86 20.05 -4.65
CA ASN A 275 5.68 20.06 -5.51
C ASN A 275 5.18 18.64 -5.77
N LYS A 276 3.89 18.55 -6.00
CA LYS A 276 3.24 17.35 -6.53
C LYS A 276 2.39 17.70 -7.75
N TYR A 277 2.47 16.84 -8.78
CA TYR A 277 1.67 16.92 -9.97
C TYR A 277 0.97 15.59 -10.22
N ILE A 278 -0.35 15.64 -10.42
CA ILE A 278 -1.21 14.47 -10.62
C ILE A 278 -1.91 14.60 -11.96
N VAL A 279 -1.94 13.53 -12.75
CA VAL A 279 -2.67 13.48 -14.05
C VAL A 279 -3.59 12.29 -14.07
N ARG A 280 -4.84 12.51 -14.49
CA ARG A 280 -5.85 11.50 -14.70
C ARG A 280 -6.14 11.32 -16.19
N TRP A 281 -6.27 10.08 -16.63
CA TRP A 281 -6.74 9.75 -17.96
C TRP A 281 -8.24 9.42 -17.92
N GLU A 282 -8.90 9.62 -19.05
CA GLU A 282 -10.34 9.35 -19.15
C GLU A 282 -10.63 7.86 -18.96
N ASN A 283 -11.59 7.55 -18.10
CA ASN A 283 -12.11 6.21 -17.85
C ASN A 283 -13.63 6.10 -18.09
N GLY A 284 -14.28 7.17 -18.55
CA GLY A 284 -15.72 7.28 -18.74
C GLY A 284 -16.50 7.70 -17.50
N TYR A 285 -15.83 8.08 -16.42
CA TYR A 285 -16.42 8.59 -15.19
C TYR A 285 -15.71 9.89 -14.77
N ASP A 286 -16.47 10.94 -14.54
CA ASP A 286 -15.95 12.31 -14.34
C ASP A 286 -16.13 12.85 -12.91
N LYS A 287 -16.56 11.99 -11.99
CA LYS A 287 -16.75 12.33 -10.56
C LYS A 287 -15.78 11.54 -9.68
N VAL A 288 -15.70 11.93 -8.41
CA VAL A 288 -14.94 11.17 -7.42
C VAL A 288 -15.52 9.75 -7.26
N PRO A 289 -14.75 8.68 -7.50
CA PRO A 289 -15.26 7.32 -7.44
C PRO A 289 -15.54 6.89 -5.99
N PRO A 290 -16.79 6.62 -5.59
CA PRO A 290 -17.07 6.14 -4.24
C PRO A 290 -16.55 4.73 -3.98
N THR A 291 -16.38 3.94 -5.03
CA THR A 291 -16.00 2.52 -4.96
C THR A 291 -14.59 2.28 -4.41
N HIS A 292 -13.71 3.27 -4.49
CA HIS A 292 -12.34 3.16 -3.97
C HIS A 292 -12.23 3.36 -2.46
N ILE A 293 -13.29 3.86 -1.83
CA ILE A 293 -13.33 4.16 -0.40
C ILE A 293 -14.11 3.06 0.30
N ASP A 294 -13.49 2.44 1.29
CA ASP A 294 -14.12 1.39 2.10
C ASP A 294 -15.32 1.94 2.88
N ASP A 295 -16.38 1.11 3.02
CA ASP A 295 -17.58 1.48 3.75
C ASP A 295 -17.24 1.83 5.20
N SER A 296 -17.66 3.01 5.67
CA SER A 296 -17.26 3.56 6.96
C SER A 296 -18.09 4.78 7.36
N LEU A 297 -18.07 5.14 8.66
CA LEU A 297 -18.67 6.37 9.15
C LEU A 297 -18.10 7.61 8.44
N SER A 298 -16.81 7.65 8.21
CA SER A 298 -16.17 8.75 7.47
C SER A 298 -16.68 8.82 6.03
N LYS A 299 -16.87 7.70 5.34
CA LYS A 299 -17.41 7.67 3.98
C LYS A 299 -18.83 8.23 3.92
N GLU A 300 -19.69 7.87 4.89
CA GLU A 300 -21.06 8.40 4.98
C GLU A 300 -21.05 9.93 5.15
N VAL A 301 -20.20 10.47 6.04
CA VAL A 301 -20.04 11.92 6.21
C VAL A 301 -19.68 12.60 4.89
N PHE A 302 -18.75 12.02 4.12
CA PHE A 302 -18.35 12.55 2.82
C PHE A 302 -19.49 12.46 1.79
N HIS A 303 -20.25 11.37 1.79
CA HIS A 303 -21.42 11.19 0.92
C HIS A 303 -22.51 12.22 1.21
N GLU A 304 -22.91 12.37 2.46
CA GLU A 304 -23.94 13.33 2.88
C GLU A 304 -23.58 14.78 2.55
N ASN A 305 -22.27 15.10 2.49
CA ASN A 305 -21.76 16.41 2.11
C ASN A 305 -21.40 16.54 0.61
N GLY A 306 -21.87 15.63 -0.24
CA GLY A 306 -21.79 15.72 -1.69
C GLY A 306 -20.39 15.54 -2.28
N TYR A 307 -19.46 14.91 -1.55
CA TYR A 307 -18.09 14.72 -2.02
C TYR A 307 -18.02 13.91 -3.32
N PHE A 308 -18.84 12.84 -3.44
CA PHE A 308 -18.87 11.98 -4.63
C PHE A 308 -19.58 12.62 -5.84
N GLU A 309 -20.20 13.79 -5.66
CA GLU A 309 -20.76 14.57 -6.74
C GLU A 309 -19.75 15.56 -7.36
N LYS A 310 -18.59 15.73 -6.70
CA LYS A 310 -17.53 16.61 -7.22
C LYS A 310 -16.96 16.05 -8.51
N LYS A 311 -16.78 16.92 -9.50
CA LYS A 311 -16.09 16.57 -10.74
C LYS A 311 -14.60 16.45 -10.48
N LEU A 312 -14.01 15.39 -11.02
CA LEU A 312 -12.56 15.23 -11.08
C LEU A 312 -11.98 16.20 -12.11
N VAL A 313 -10.88 16.81 -11.77
CA VAL A 313 -10.07 17.58 -12.71
C VAL A 313 -9.01 16.66 -13.31
N ARG A 314 -8.62 16.94 -14.56
CA ARG A 314 -7.65 16.12 -15.27
C ARG A 314 -6.24 16.26 -14.70
N GLU A 315 -5.87 17.46 -14.31
CA GLU A 315 -4.52 17.78 -13.83
C GLU A 315 -4.62 18.53 -12.52
N GLU A 316 -3.74 18.19 -11.59
CA GLU A 316 -3.62 18.88 -10.31
C GLU A 316 -2.15 19.19 -10.04
N LEU A 317 -1.89 20.37 -9.47
CA LEU A 317 -0.57 20.82 -9.06
C LEU A 317 -0.65 21.40 -7.65
N TYR A 318 0.26 20.99 -6.78
CA TYR A 318 0.30 21.43 -5.38
C TYR A 318 1.70 21.90 -4.99
N ASP A 319 1.76 22.94 -4.18
CA ASP A 319 2.96 23.37 -3.47
C ASP A 319 2.92 22.77 -2.05
N LEU A 320 3.65 21.71 -1.82
CA LEU A 320 3.62 20.94 -0.57
C LEU A 320 4.23 21.68 0.61
N MET A 321 4.99 22.78 0.37
CA MET A 321 5.55 23.61 1.42
C MET A 321 4.50 24.58 1.98
N LEU A 322 3.62 25.08 1.13
CA LEU A 322 2.56 26.02 1.50
C LEU A 322 1.25 25.31 1.80
N ASP A 323 0.96 24.24 1.08
CA ASP A 323 -0.24 23.40 1.19
C ASP A 323 0.09 21.91 1.33
N PRO A 324 0.60 21.47 2.50
CA PRO A 324 0.92 20.07 2.72
C PRO A 324 -0.30 19.14 2.77
N GLN A 325 -1.53 19.65 2.72
CA GLN A 325 -2.77 18.86 2.63
C GLN A 325 -3.33 18.77 1.22
N GLU A 326 -2.67 19.34 0.22
CA GLU A 326 -3.03 19.24 -1.20
C GLU A 326 -4.50 19.66 -1.48
N ARG A 327 -4.90 20.83 -0.97
CA ARG A 327 -6.27 21.38 -1.08
C ARG A 327 -6.42 22.42 -2.17
N ASP A 328 -5.37 23.20 -2.42
CA ASP A 328 -5.37 24.32 -3.32
C ASP A 328 -4.69 23.94 -4.63
N ASN A 329 -5.50 23.52 -5.62
CA ASN A 329 -5.00 23.12 -6.93
C ASN A 329 -4.51 24.34 -7.73
N LEU A 330 -3.21 24.46 -7.91
CA LEU A 330 -2.51 25.57 -8.56
C LEU A 330 -2.37 25.40 -10.09
N ILE A 331 -3.03 24.41 -10.69
CA ILE A 331 -2.85 24.05 -12.10
C ILE A 331 -3.18 25.20 -13.08
N GLY A 332 -4.05 26.12 -12.68
CA GLY A 332 -4.49 27.27 -13.46
C GLY A 332 -3.76 28.58 -13.14
N GLU A 333 -2.86 28.59 -12.15
CA GLU A 333 -2.21 29.80 -11.68
C GLU A 333 -1.01 30.17 -12.59
N GLU A 334 -0.98 31.40 -13.08
CA GLU A 334 0.06 31.87 -14.01
C GLU A 334 1.46 31.82 -13.39
N ASP A 335 1.59 32.12 -12.10
CA ASP A 335 2.86 32.10 -11.36
C ASP A 335 3.46 30.67 -11.24
N TYR A 336 2.65 29.64 -11.38
CA TYR A 336 3.06 28.24 -11.30
C TYR A 336 3.24 27.56 -12.67
N GLN A 337 3.14 28.30 -13.79
CA GLN A 337 3.25 27.69 -15.12
C GLN A 337 4.61 27.01 -15.35
N SER A 338 5.72 27.60 -14.91
CA SER A 338 7.04 26.99 -15.03
C SER A 338 7.18 25.71 -14.19
N VAL A 339 6.64 25.71 -12.99
CA VAL A 339 6.62 24.53 -12.11
C VAL A 339 5.79 23.40 -12.73
N LYS A 340 4.63 23.74 -13.29
CA LYS A 340 3.78 22.78 -14.03
C LYS A 340 4.53 22.13 -15.18
N ASP A 341 5.26 22.91 -15.99
CA ASP A 341 5.98 22.40 -17.14
C ASP A 341 7.15 21.49 -16.71
N GLU A 342 7.88 21.85 -15.66
CA GLU A 342 8.92 21.02 -15.04
C GLU A 342 8.37 19.69 -14.53
N MET A 343 7.30 19.73 -13.71
CA MET A 343 6.71 18.52 -13.13
C MET A 343 6.11 17.60 -14.21
N ARG A 344 5.50 18.18 -15.25
CA ARG A 344 5.03 17.43 -16.41
C ARG A 344 6.17 16.74 -17.13
N GLN A 345 7.31 17.42 -17.35
CA GLN A 345 8.48 16.87 -17.99
C GLN A 345 9.08 15.70 -17.19
N LEU A 346 9.16 15.82 -15.86
CA LEU A 346 9.60 14.75 -14.97
C LEU A 346 8.69 13.51 -15.13
N LEU A 347 7.39 13.69 -15.09
CA LEU A 347 6.43 12.60 -15.24
C LEU A 347 6.53 11.93 -16.62
N GLU A 348 6.55 12.69 -17.71
CA GLU A 348 6.67 12.16 -19.07
C GLU A 348 7.99 11.41 -19.28
N THR A 349 9.08 11.91 -18.69
CA THR A 349 10.40 11.25 -18.76
C THR A 349 10.35 9.89 -18.08
N TRP A 350 9.73 9.81 -16.89
CA TRP A 350 9.53 8.55 -16.19
C TRP A 350 8.62 7.60 -16.98
N GLN A 351 7.51 8.08 -17.52
CA GLN A 351 6.61 7.28 -18.34
C GLN A 351 7.30 6.70 -19.59
N LYS A 352 8.15 7.50 -20.27
CA LYS A 352 8.96 7.04 -21.40
C LYS A 352 9.96 5.96 -20.98
N LYS A 353 10.67 6.19 -19.87
CA LYS A 353 11.67 5.26 -19.32
C LYS A 353 11.06 3.93 -18.92
N THR A 354 9.85 3.94 -18.38
CA THR A 354 9.15 2.74 -17.88
C THR A 354 8.23 2.08 -18.89
N GLY A 355 8.06 2.69 -20.08
CA GLY A 355 7.17 2.16 -21.12
C GLY A 355 5.70 2.23 -20.71
N ASP A 356 5.28 3.30 -20.04
CA ASP A 356 3.90 3.46 -19.58
C ASP A 356 2.91 3.45 -20.75
N PRO A 357 1.96 2.49 -20.80
CA PRO A 357 1.01 2.39 -21.90
C PRO A 357 0.11 3.61 -22.05
N LEU A 358 -0.15 4.36 -20.97
CA LEU A 358 -0.99 5.55 -21.01
C LEU A 358 -0.37 6.69 -21.83
N LEU A 359 0.96 6.75 -21.93
CA LEU A 359 1.66 7.76 -22.73
C LEU A 359 1.31 7.66 -24.23
N THR A 360 1.04 6.44 -24.72
CA THR A 360 0.66 6.18 -26.11
C THR A 360 -0.85 6.16 -26.33
N GLY A 361 -1.65 6.50 -25.32
CA GLY A 361 -3.12 6.42 -25.36
C GLY A 361 -3.66 4.99 -25.32
N GLN A 362 -2.82 4.02 -24.99
CA GLN A 362 -3.25 2.63 -24.88
C GLN A 362 -4.04 2.42 -23.57
N LYS A 363 -5.25 1.88 -23.70
CA LYS A 363 -6.03 1.48 -22.52
C LYS A 363 -5.40 0.25 -21.86
N ILE A 364 -5.32 0.30 -20.53
CA ILE A 364 -4.89 -0.84 -19.74
C ILE A 364 -6.08 -1.80 -19.61
N CYS A 365 -5.89 -3.04 -20.06
CA CYS A 365 -6.93 -4.06 -20.05
C CYS A 365 -6.80 -4.97 -18.83
N LEU A 366 -7.95 -5.38 -18.26
CA LEU A 366 -8.01 -6.41 -17.24
C LEU A 366 -7.68 -7.79 -17.84
N PRO A 367 -6.94 -8.65 -17.13
CA PRO A 367 -6.81 -10.05 -17.50
C PRO A 367 -8.14 -10.79 -17.41
N GLU A 368 -8.27 -11.90 -18.13
CA GLU A 368 -9.45 -12.75 -18.06
C GLU A 368 -9.65 -13.30 -16.64
N GLY A 369 -10.88 -13.20 -16.13
CA GLY A 369 -11.23 -13.63 -14.78
C GLY A 369 -10.85 -12.64 -13.67
N ALA A 370 -10.36 -11.44 -14.00
CA ALA A 370 -10.11 -10.41 -13.02
C ALA A 370 -11.40 -9.92 -12.33
N ILE A 371 -11.29 -9.58 -11.06
CA ILE A 371 -12.39 -9.06 -10.25
C ILE A 371 -12.29 -7.54 -10.19
N CYS A 372 -13.38 -6.86 -10.53
CA CYS A 372 -13.44 -5.40 -10.55
C CYS A 372 -14.85 -4.91 -10.18
N CYS A 373 -14.96 -3.69 -9.67
CA CYS A 373 -16.22 -2.95 -9.53
C CYS A 373 -16.38 -1.95 -10.67
N THR A 374 -17.59 -1.37 -10.81
CA THR A 374 -17.77 -0.15 -11.61
C THR A 374 -17.33 1.06 -10.77
N THR A 375 -16.86 2.10 -11.44
CA THR A 375 -16.39 3.34 -10.79
C THR A 375 -17.50 4.08 -10.04
N ASP A 376 -18.76 3.87 -10.42
CA ASP A 376 -19.96 4.45 -9.82
C ASP A 376 -20.58 3.58 -8.70
N SER A 377 -20.04 2.40 -8.43
CA SER A 377 -20.52 1.56 -7.32
C SER A 377 -20.24 2.25 -5.98
N TYR A 378 -21.26 2.32 -5.11
CA TYR A 378 -21.07 2.91 -3.79
C TYR A 378 -20.22 2.02 -2.88
N SER A 379 -20.43 0.72 -2.89
CA SER A 379 -19.72 -0.22 -2.03
C SER A 379 -18.78 -1.14 -2.80
N THR A 380 -17.61 -1.44 -2.20
CA THR A 380 -16.64 -2.44 -2.69
C THR A 380 -17.20 -3.86 -2.67
N LYS A 381 -18.30 -4.10 -1.96
CA LYS A 381 -18.98 -5.41 -1.90
C LYS A 381 -19.66 -5.78 -3.22
N THR A 382 -19.87 -4.82 -4.12
CA THR A 382 -20.45 -5.04 -5.45
C THR A 382 -19.39 -5.41 -6.47
N GLN A 383 -18.74 -6.55 -6.32
CA GLN A 383 -17.70 -7.02 -7.23
C GLN A 383 -18.27 -7.86 -8.37
N VAL A 384 -17.71 -7.71 -9.57
CA VAL A 384 -18.10 -8.45 -10.77
C VAL A 384 -16.89 -9.19 -11.35
N ILE A 385 -17.04 -10.49 -11.61
CA ILE A 385 -16.05 -11.29 -12.32
C ILE A 385 -16.26 -11.08 -13.83
N LEU A 386 -15.24 -10.57 -14.51
CA LEU A 386 -15.31 -10.29 -15.94
C LEU A 386 -14.80 -11.46 -16.75
N PRO A 387 -15.61 -11.96 -17.71
CA PRO A 387 -15.21 -13.10 -18.52
C PRO A 387 -14.16 -12.76 -19.60
N LYS A 388 -14.13 -11.55 -20.16
CA LYS A 388 -13.15 -11.09 -21.17
C LYS A 388 -13.03 -9.57 -21.26
N CYS A 389 -11.83 -9.09 -21.56
CA CYS A 389 -11.44 -7.68 -21.65
C CYS A 389 -12.21 -6.82 -22.70
N ARG A 390 -12.83 -7.42 -23.72
CA ARG A 390 -13.31 -6.72 -24.93
C ARG A 390 -14.53 -5.80 -24.75
N LYS A 391 -15.27 -5.89 -23.66
CA LYS A 391 -16.49 -5.09 -23.41
C LYS A 391 -16.60 -4.56 -21.99
N TYR A 392 -15.48 -4.17 -21.42
CA TYR A 392 -15.40 -3.79 -20.02
C TYR A 392 -16.44 -2.74 -19.59
N LEU A 393 -16.56 -1.64 -20.30
CA LEU A 393 -17.48 -0.54 -19.95
C LEU A 393 -18.95 -0.80 -20.37
N GLU A 394 -19.18 -1.56 -21.41
CA GLU A 394 -20.54 -1.90 -21.89
C GLU A 394 -21.13 -3.10 -21.15
N GLY A 395 -20.29 -4.11 -20.83
CA GLY A 395 -20.73 -5.34 -20.17
C GLY A 395 -21.09 -5.14 -18.69
N LEU A 396 -20.41 -4.25 -17.98
CA LEU A 396 -20.68 -3.97 -16.56
C LEU A 396 -22.05 -3.32 -16.35
N ARG A 397 -22.46 -2.39 -17.19
CA ARG A 397 -23.80 -1.79 -17.13
C ARG A 397 -24.91 -2.81 -17.36
N GLY A 398 -24.68 -3.79 -18.25
CA GLY A 398 -25.66 -4.84 -18.55
C GLY A 398 -25.81 -5.90 -17.43
N VAL A 399 -24.73 -6.25 -16.74
CA VAL A 399 -24.75 -7.25 -15.67
C VAL A 399 -25.35 -6.70 -14.37
N LEU A 400 -25.11 -5.43 -14.03
CA LEU A 400 -25.67 -4.78 -12.85
C LEU A 400 -27.20 -4.58 -12.98
N GLN A 401 -27.71 -4.29 -14.17
CA GLN A 401 -29.16 -4.16 -14.40
C GLN A 401 -29.91 -5.49 -14.25
N ASN A 402 -29.24 -6.62 -14.42
CA ASN A 402 -29.88 -7.95 -14.30
C ASN A 402 -29.80 -8.55 -12.89
N ASN A 403 -28.95 -8.04 -12.00
CA ASN A 403 -28.81 -8.50 -10.62
C ASN A 403 -29.60 -7.68 -9.59
N ILE A 404 -30.31 -6.64 -10.04
CA ILE A 404 -31.20 -5.79 -9.20
C ILE A 404 -32.70 -6.17 -9.41
N LYS A 405 -32.99 -7.31 -10.05
CA LYS A 405 -34.36 -7.84 -10.15
C LYS A 405 -34.56 -9.02 -9.23
#